data_31b4f6d0c3ec6973d530e8f5b0a9329f
#
_entry.id   31b4f6d0c3ec6973d530e8f5b0a9329f
#
_cell.length_a   1.000
_cell.length_b   1.000
_cell.length_c   1.000
_cell.angle_alpha   90.00
_cell.angle_beta   90.00
_cell.angle_gamma   90.00
#
_symmetry.space_group_name_H-M   'P 1'
#
loop_
_entity.id
_entity.type
_entity.pdbx_description
1 polymer ?
#
loop_
_entity_poly.entity_id
_entity_poly.type
_entity_poly.pdbx_seq_one_letter_code
_entity_poly.pdbx_strand_id
1 'polypeptide(L)'
;IGLSFIYELSLVHIEWGEAAWAWVTPSFPEGSMVVIMSVLGAVVMPHNLFLHSEVIQSRQWNLEDDKIIRKQMRYEFCDTFLSMMIGWAINSAMILLAAAAFFKNGTTVTELQQANTLLQPLLGNNAAVIFAVALLFAGVASTITSGMAAGSIFAGIYREPYDIQDTHSRWGVLLSLIAALLIIMVVSNPFMGLIYSQMILSIQLPITIFLQVYLTSSEKVTVSYTHLTLPTNSRV
;
A
#
# COMPACT_ATOMS: atom_id res chain seq x y z
N ILE A 1 -10.99 -9.71 -1.67
CA ILE A 1 -10.00 -9.69 -0.57
C ILE A 1 -10.68 -9.29 0.73
N GLY A 2 -11.28 -8.10 0.86
CA GLY A 2 -11.91 -7.65 2.11
C GLY A 2 -12.97 -8.61 2.65
N LEU A 3 -13.84 -9.13 1.78
CA LEU A 3 -14.86 -10.11 2.16
C LEU A 3 -14.26 -11.45 2.63
N SER A 4 -13.12 -11.86 2.07
CA SER A 4 -12.39 -13.06 2.49
C SER A 4 -11.94 -12.91 3.94
N PHE A 5 -11.31 -11.78 4.29
CA PHE A 5 -10.85 -11.54 5.66
C PHE A 5 -11.99 -11.36 6.66
N ILE A 6 -13.12 -10.77 6.27
CA ILE A 6 -14.32 -10.71 7.12
C ILE A 6 -14.84 -12.12 7.41
N TYR A 7 -14.87 -12.98 6.40
CA TYR A 7 -15.26 -14.38 6.59
C TYR A 7 -14.31 -15.12 7.54
N GLU A 8 -12.99 -15.02 7.32
CA GLU A 8 -11.98 -15.67 8.17
C GLU A 8 -12.01 -15.13 9.60
N LEU A 9 -12.20 -13.82 9.81
CA LEU A 9 -12.38 -13.22 11.11
C LEU A 9 -13.62 -13.77 11.86
N SER A 10 -14.68 -14.10 11.13
CA SER A 10 -15.88 -14.69 11.74
C SER A 10 -15.69 -16.10 12.29
N LEU A 11 -14.65 -16.80 11.82
CA LEU A 11 -14.29 -18.16 12.26
C LEU A 11 -13.39 -18.17 13.49
N VAL A 12 -12.78 -17.04 13.85
CA VAL A 12 -11.80 -16.93 14.94
C VAL A 12 -12.40 -16.21 16.13
N HIS A 13 -12.08 -16.69 17.34
CA HIS A 13 -12.47 -15.99 18.56
C HIS A 13 -11.51 -14.82 18.82
N ILE A 14 -12.02 -13.59 18.72
CA ILE A 14 -11.25 -12.36 18.94
C ILE A 14 -11.65 -11.75 20.27
N GLU A 15 -10.66 -11.43 21.08
CA GLU A 15 -10.86 -10.65 22.31
C GLU A 15 -10.85 -9.15 21.98
N TRP A 16 -12.00 -8.63 21.62
CA TRP A 16 -12.17 -7.24 21.16
C TRP A 16 -11.69 -6.20 22.18
N GLY A 17 -11.73 -6.52 23.48
CA GLY A 17 -11.21 -5.63 24.50
C GLY A 17 -9.68 -5.47 24.42
N GLU A 18 -8.96 -6.56 24.26
CA GLU A 18 -7.50 -6.55 24.08
C GLU A 18 -7.10 -5.89 22.76
N ALA A 19 -7.84 -6.20 21.68
CA ALA A 19 -7.61 -5.62 20.37
C ALA A 19 -7.78 -4.09 20.39
N ALA A 20 -8.84 -3.59 21.02
CA ALA A 20 -9.10 -2.15 21.15
C ALA A 20 -8.02 -1.47 22.02
N TRP A 21 -7.59 -2.11 23.09
CA TRP A 21 -6.52 -1.59 23.94
C TRP A 21 -5.18 -1.53 23.19
N ALA A 22 -4.84 -2.56 22.42
CA ALA A 22 -3.61 -2.62 21.62
C ALA A 22 -3.56 -1.53 20.53
N TRP A 23 -4.69 -1.10 19.99
CA TRP A 23 -4.72 0.02 19.03
C TRP A 23 -4.33 1.36 19.65
N VAL A 24 -4.59 1.56 20.95
CA VAL A 24 -4.34 2.82 21.66
C VAL A 24 -3.02 2.79 22.42
N THR A 25 -2.53 1.61 22.77
CA THR A 25 -1.33 1.42 23.58
C THR A 25 -0.24 0.74 22.76
N PRO A 26 0.65 1.51 22.07
CA PRO A 26 1.71 0.92 21.29
C PRO A 26 2.72 0.20 22.19
N SER A 27 3.11 -1.00 21.82
CA SER A 27 4.14 -1.78 22.47
C SER A 27 5.20 -2.22 21.47
N PHE A 28 6.46 -2.31 21.91
CA PHE A 28 7.60 -2.69 21.10
C PHE A 28 8.31 -3.90 21.72
N PRO A 29 7.77 -5.12 21.56
CA PRO A 29 8.42 -6.33 22.06
C PRO A 29 9.83 -6.49 21.48
N GLU A 30 10.71 -7.15 22.21
CA GLU A 30 12.06 -7.45 21.72
C GLU A 30 11.99 -8.24 20.40
N GLY A 31 12.80 -7.84 19.42
CA GLY A 31 12.84 -8.45 18.09
C GLY A 31 11.70 -8.07 17.12
N SER A 32 10.68 -7.32 17.56
CA SER A 32 9.54 -6.93 16.71
C SER A 32 9.84 -5.82 15.71
N MET A 33 10.94 -5.08 15.88
CA MET A 33 11.24 -3.88 15.10
C MET A 33 11.27 -4.13 13.59
N VAL A 34 11.85 -5.23 13.14
CA VAL A 34 11.92 -5.60 11.71
C VAL A 34 10.51 -5.78 11.14
N VAL A 35 9.63 -6.45 11.87
CA VAL A 35 8.24 -6.67 11.45
C VAL A 35 7.44 -5.37 11.46
N ILE A 36 7.60 -4.55 12.49
CA ILE A 36 6.93 -3.23 12.59
C ILE A 36 7.33 -2.33 11.41
N MET A 37 8.63 -2.23 11.11
CA MET A 37 9.12 -1.46 9.98
C MET A 37 8.63 -2.04 8.65
N SER A 38 8.59 -3.37 8.51
CA SER A 38 8.06 -4.03 7.32
C SER A 38 6.57 -3.71 7.12
N VAL A 39 5.75 -3.80 8.17
CA VAL A 39 4.32 -3.47 8.10
C VAL A 39 4.13 -1.99 7.74
N LEU A 40 4.92 -1.08 8.34
CA LEU A 40 4.87 0.35 8.02
C LEU A 40 5.18 0.61 6.55
N GLY A 41 6.23 0.00 6.01
CA GLY A 41 6.60 0.11 4.60
C GLY A 41 5.58 -0.51 3.65
N ALA A 42 4.91 -1.59 4.07
CA ALA A 42 3.85 -2.23 3.29
C ALA A 42 2.56 -1.39 3.24
N VAL A 43 2.22 -0.68 4.32
CA VAL A 43 1.00 0.14 4.39
C VAL A 43 1.18 1.47 3.67
N VAL A 44 2.34 2.12 3.83
CA VAL A 44 2.61 3.44 3.24
C VAL A 44 3.78 3.33 2.27
N MET A 45 3.48 2.94 1.04
CA MET A 45 4.50 2.77 0.00
C MET A 45 4.82 4.12 -0.66
N PRO A 46 6.09 4.58 -0.66
CA PRO A 46 6.46 5.87 -1.24
C PRO A 46 6.04 6.04 -2.70
N HIS A 47 6.19 5.00 -3.51
CA HIS A 47 5.82 5.04 -4.93
C HIS A 47 4.31 5.16 -5.18
N ASN A 48 3.47 4.72 -4.25
CA ASN A 48 2.01 4.89 -4.35
C ASN A 48 1.59 6.35 -4.15
N LEU A 49 2.35 7.15 -3.42
CA LEU A 49 2.10 8.58 -3.29
C LEU A 49 2.24 9.29 -4.65
N PHE A 50 3.26 8.92 -5.43
CA PHE A 50 3.45 9.46 -6.78
C PHE A 50 2.36 8.96 -7.74
N LEU A 51 2.04 7.67 -7.71
CA LEU A 51 0.97 7.11 -8.53
C LEU A 51 -0.39 7.73 -8.22
N HIS A 52 -0.68 8.00 -6.94
CA HIS A 52 -1.92 8.68 -6.56
C HIS A 52 -2.02 10.08 -7.16
N SER A 53 -0.94 10.84 -7.13
CA SER A 53 -0.88 12.17 -7.77
C SER A 53 -1.15 12.10 -9.27
N GLU A 54 -0.58 11.12 -9.96
CA GLU A 54 -0.80 10.89 -11.40
C GLU A 54 -2.26 10.54 -11.71
N VAL A 55 -2.86 9.64 -10.94
CA VAL A 55 -4.26 9.24 -11.10
C VAL A 55 -5.21 10.42 -10.86
N ILE A 56 -4.91 11.31 -9.91
CA ILE A 56 -5.71 12.51 -9.68
C ILE A 56 -5.62 13.45 -10.89
N GLN A 57 -4.43 13.67 -11.45
CA GLN A 57 -4.24 14.53 -12.61
C GLN A 57 -5.00 14.02 -13.85
N SER A 58 -5.12 12.72 -14.03
CA SER A 58 -5.86 12.14 -15.16
C SER A 58 -7.37 12.38 -15.13
N ARG A 59 -7.93 12.85 -14.01
CA ARG A 59 -9.38 13.06 -13.85
C ARG A 59 -9.95 14.32 -14.54
N GLN A 60 -9.15 15.06 -15.30
CA GLN A 60 -9.58 16.27 -16.06
C GLN A 60 -10.41 17.26 -15.22
N TRP A 61 -9.79 17.83 -14.21
CA TRP A 61 -10.43 18.76 -13.29
C TRP A 61 -10.83 20.07 -13.99
N ASN A 62 -12.03 20.58 -13.68
CA ASN A 62 -12.38 21.93 -14.05
C ASN A 62 -11.67 22.93 -13.12
N LEU A 63 -10.75 23.72 -13.66
CA LEU A 63 -9.92 24.67 -12.93
C LEU A 63 -10.37 26.14 -13.12
N GLU A 64 -11.51 26.38 -13.78
CA GLU A 64 -11.99 27.74 -14.12
C GLU A 64 -12.91 28.34 -13.05
N ASP A 65 -13.67 27.51 -12.31
CA ASP A 65 -14.63 27.95 -11.30
C ASP A 65 -14.22 27.50 -9.90
N ASP A 66 -13.94 28.44 -9.02
CA ASP A 66 -13.57 28.19 -7.62
C ASP A 66 -14.60 27.36 -6.85
N LYS A 67 -15.89 27.47 -7.15
CA LYS A 67 -16.93 26.67 -6.50
C LYS A 67 -16.85 25.21 -6.95
N ILE A 68 -16.56 24.99 -8.22
CA ILE A 68 -16.40 23.65 -8.77
C ILE A 68 -15.13 23.01 -8.20
N ILE A 69 -14.04 23.76 -8.15
CA ILE A 69 -12.76 23.30 -7.56
C ILE A 69 -12.97 22.85 -6.11
N ARG A 70 -13.60 23.67 -5.27
CA ARG A 70 -13.87 23.32 -3.86
C ARG A 70 -14.76 22.08 -3.73
N LYS A 71 -15.73 21.90 -4.62
CA LYS A 71 -16.60 20.73 -4.65
C LYS A 71 -15.81 19.47 -5.03
N GLN A 72 -14.96 19.56 -6.04
CA GLN A 72 -14.08 18.48 -6.50
C GLN A 72 -13.08 18.06 -5.40
N MET A 73 -12.44 19.03 -4.75
CA MET A 73 -11.54 18.77 -3.62
C MET A 73 -12.24 18.06 -2.47
N ARG A 74 -13.50 18.42 -2.17
CA ARG A 74 -14.27 17.73 -1.15
C ARG A 74 -14.58 16.29 -1.54
N TYR A 75 -14.90 16.03 -2.78
CA TYR A 75 -15.12 14.67 -3.27
C TYR A 75 -13.85 13.83 -3.22
N GLU A 76 -12.72 14.42 -3.61
CA GLU A 76 -11.41 13.75 -3.53
C GLU A 76 -11.03 13.42 -2.09
N PHE A 77 -11.25 14.36 -1.17
CA PHE A 77 -11.04 14.11 0.25
C PHE A 77 -11.93 12.96 0.76
N CYS A 78 -13.20 12.95 0.41
CA CYS A 78 -14.11 11.86 0.82
C CYS A 78 -13.70 10.52 0.20
N ASP A 79 -13.34 10.49 -1.08
CA ASP A 79 -12.88 9.29 -1.79
C ASP A 79 -11.62 8.71 -1.13
N THR A 80 -10.61 9.56 -0.93
CA THR A 80 -9.37 9.18 -0.27
C THR A 80 -9.61 8.72 1.17
N PHE A 81 -10.41 9.44 1.94
CA PHE A 81 -10.72 9.08 3.32
C PHE A 81 -11.42 7.72 3.41
N LEU A 82 -12.44 7.48 2.60
CA LEU A 82 -13.16 6.21 2.58
C LEU A 82 -12.25 5.06 2.14
N SER A 83 -11.44 5.27 1.11
CA SER A 83 -10.48 4.27 0.62
C SER A 83 -9.45 3.92 1.68
N MET A 84 -8.91 4.91 2.40
CA MET A 84 -7.97 4.70 3.49
C MET A 84 -8.60 4.00 4.70
N MET A 85 -9.86 4.33 5.04
CA MET A 85 -10.61 3.63 6.10
C MET A 85 -10.83 2.16 5.77
N ILE A 86 -11.19 1.85 4.52
CA ILE A 86 -11.35 0.46 4.07
C ILE A 86 -9.99 -0.27 4.11
N GLY A 87 -8.93 0.35 3.62
CA GLY A 87 -7.57 -0.22 3.68
C GLY A 87 -7.11 -0.48 5.11
N TRP A 88 -7.34 0.47 6.03
CA TRP A 88 -7.05 0.30 7.45
C TRP A 88 -7.84 -0.86 8.07
N ALA A 89 -9.13 -0.99 7.75
CA ALA A 89 -9.96 -2.06 8.26
C ALA A 89 -9.48 -3.43 7.78
N ILE A 90 -9.12 -3.57 6.49
CA ILE A 90 -8.57 -4.81 5.93
C ILE A 90 -7.24 -5.16 6.57
N ASN A 91 -6.31 -4.22 6.70
CA ASN A 91 -5.00 -4.46 7.33
C ASN A 91 -5.15 -4.84 8.81
N SER A 92 -6.04 -4.17 9.54
CA SER A 92 -6.35 -4.53 10.93
C SER A 92 -6.94 -5.94 11.04
N ALA A 93 -7.84 -6.31 10.11
CA ALA A 93 -8.42 -7.63 10.05
C ALA A 93 -7.35 -8.72 9.85
N MET A 94 -6.38 -8.49 8.96
CA MET A 94 -5.25 -9.41 8.74
C MET A 94 -4.39 -9.59 9.98
N ILE A 95 -4.08 -8.51 10.68
CA ILE A 95 -3.26 -8.56 11.92
C ILE A 95 -4.02 -9.30 13.02
N LEU A 96 -5.31 -9.00 13.21
CA LEU A 96 -6.15 -9.68 14.20
C LEU A 96 -6.30 -11.17 13.90
N LEU A 97 -6.47 -11.54 12.62
CA LEU A 97 -6.52 -12.93 12.19
C LEU A 97 -5.20 -13.65 12.53
N ALA A 98 -4.07 -13.06 12.19
CA ALA A 98 -2.75 -13.63 12.46
C ALA A 98 -2.50 -13.79 13.98
N ALA A 99 -2.89 -12.79 14.77
CA ALA A 99 -2.78 -12.85 16.23
C ALA A 99 -3.63 -13.97 16.83
N ALA A 100 -4.87 -14.08 16.40
CA ALA A 100 -5.81 -15.07 16.96
C ALA A 100 -5.56 -16.49 16.43
N ALA A 101 -5.17 -16.65 15.15
CA ALA A 101 -4.95 -17.97 14.56
C ALA A 101 -3.57 -18.54 14.88
N PHE A 102 -2.52 -17.71 14.89
CA PHE A 102 -1.15 -18.21 15.02
C PHE A 102 -0.53 -17.89 16.39
N PHE A 103 -0.55 -16.62 16.81
CA PHE A 103 0.12 -16.20 18.03
C PHE A 103 -0.46 -16.85 19.28
N LYS A 104 -1.79 -16.88 19.43
CA LYS A 104 -2.44 -17.55 20.57
C LYS A 104 -2.17 -19.05 20.63
N ASN A 105 -1.94 -19.69 19.49
CA ASN A 105 -1.60 -21.10 19.41
C ASN A 105 -0.09 -21.39 19.50
N GLY A 106 0.74 -20.38 19.76
CA GLY A 106 2.19 -20.51 19.88
C GLY A 106 2.90 -20.93 18.60
N THR A 107 2.25 -20.75 17.44
CA THR A 107 2.80 -21.11 16.13
C THR A 107 3.48 -19.91 15.50
N THR A 108 4.74 -20.07 15.10
CA THR A 108 5.49 -19.08 14.33
C THR A 108 5.41 -19.40 12.85
N VAL A 109 5.02 -18.41 12.06
CA VAL A 109 4.93 -18.53 10.60
C VAL A 109 6.16 -17.90 9.97
N THR A 110 6.92 -18.69 9.22
CA THR A 110 8.15 -18.27 8.54
C THR A 110 8.02 -18.30 7.01
N GLU A 111 6.94 -18.88 6.49
CA GLU A 111 6.67 -18.99 5.06
C GLU A 111 5.18 -18.84 4.78
N LEU A 112 4.82 -18.27 3.61
CA LEU A 112 3.42 -18.11 3.21
C LEU A 112 2.66 -19.42 3.03
N GLN A 113 3.34 -20.47 2.53
CA GLN A 113 2.79 -21.80 2.39
C GLN A 113 2.45 -22.41 3.75
N GLN A 114 3.30 -22.18 4.73
CA GLN A 114 3.08 -22.62 6.10
C GLN A 114 1.84 -21.94 6.71
N ALA A 115 1.63 -20.64 6.46
CA ALA A 115 0.43 -19.95 6.90
C ALA A 115 -0.85 -20.62 6.37
N ASN A 116 -0.89 -20.93 5.08
CA ASN A 116 -2.03 -21.63 4.47
C ASN A 116 -2.26 -23.03 5.07
N THR A 117 -1.18 -23.78 5.28
CA THR A 117 -1.25 -25.13 5.86
C THR A 117 -1.73 -25.11 7.32
N LEU A 118 -1.32 -24.09 8.08
CA LEU A 118 -1.73 -23.93 9.48
C LEU A 118 -3.18 -23.43 9.63
N LEU A 119 -3.70 -22.69 8.66
CA LEU A 119 -5.11 -22.25 8.66
C LEU A 119 -6.07 -23.42 8.48
N GLN A 120 -5.71 -24.44 7.70
CA GLN A 120 -6.57 -25.58 7.42
C GLN A 120 -7.04 -26.32 8.69
N PRO A 121 -6.17 -26.74 9.63
CA PRO A 121 -6.61 -27.41 10.86
C PRO A 121 -7.30 -26.48 11.87
N LEU A 122 -7.04 -25.16 11.81
CA LEU A 122 -7.61 -24.18 12.74
C LEU A 122 -8.98 -23.68 12.31
N LEU A 123 -9.16 -23.41 11.02
CA LEU A 123 -10.35 -22.72 10.47
C LEU A 123 -11.09 -23.54 9.41
N GLY A 124 -10.57 -24.72 9.06
CA GLY A 124 -11.14 -25.61 8.06
C GLY A 124 -10.59 -25.36 6.64
N ASN A 125 -10.85 -26.33 5.76
CA ASN A 125 -10.32 -26.36 4.40
C ASN A 125 -10.80 -25.17 3.55
N ASN A 126 -12.02 -24.71 3.76
CA ASN A 126 -12.58 -23.57 3.01
C ASN A 126 -11.83 -22.27 3.31
N ALA A 127 -11.43 -22.03 4.56
CA ALA A 127 -10.67 -20.85 4.93
C ALA A 127 -9.28 -20.83 4.27
N ALA A 128 -8.59 -21.98 4.24
CA ALA A 128 -7.30 -22.11 3.58
C ALA A 128 -7.39 -21.80 2.07
N VAL A 129 -8.43 -22.29 1.38
CA VAL A 129 -8.66 -22.00 -0.04
C VAL A 129 -8.98 -20.53 -0.26
N ILE A 130 -9.85 -19.94 0.56
CA ILE A 130 -10.23 -18.53 0.48
C ILE A 130 -9.00 -17.65 0.70
N PHE A 131 -8.17 -17.95 1.69
CA PHE A 131 -6.92 -17.25 1.95
C PHE A 131 -5.97 -17.30 0.75
N ALA A 132 -5.76 -18.49 0.16
CA ALA A 132 -4.87 -18.66 -0.99
C ALA A 132 -5.38 -17.85 -2.21
N VAL A 133 -6.67 -17.86 -2.48
CA VAL A 133 -7.29 -17.08 -3.57
C VAL A 133 -7.18 -15.57 -3.30
N ALA A 134 -7.44 -15.14 -2.06
CA ALA A 134 -7.29 -13.74 -1.67
C ALA A 134 -5.84 -13.26 -1.85
N LEU A 135 -4.87 -14.08 -1.44
CA LEU A 135 -3.45 -13.78 -1.60
C LEU A 135 -3.03 -13.68 -3.07
N LEU A 136 -3.54 -14.58 -3.93
CA LEU A 136 -3.31 -14.54 -5.37
C LEU A 136 -3.81 -13.22 -5.98
N PHE A 137 -5.06 -12.83 -5.69
CA PHE A 137 -5.61 -11.57 -6.19
C PHE A 137 -4.89 -10.34 -5.63
N ALA A 138 -4.45 -10.39 -4.38
CA ALA A 138 -3.64 -9.33 -3.78
C ALA A 138 -2.31 -9.18 -4.52
N GLY A 139 -1.64 -10.30 -4.83
CA GLY A 139 -0.38 -10.31 -5.58
C GLY A 139 -0.54 -9.75 -6.98
N VAL A 140 -1.57 -10.15 -7.72
CA VAL A 140 -1.86 -9.62 -9.07
C VAL A 140 -2.13 -8.12 -9.02
N ALA A 141 -3.00 -7.66 -8.11
CA ALA A 141 -3.32 -6.24 -7.96
C ALA A 141 -2.07 -5.41 -7.61
N SER A 142 -1.25 -5.89 -6.68
CA SER A 142 0.00 -5.23 -6.29
C SER A 142 1.00 -5.16 -7.44
N THR A 143 1.12 -6.20 -8.24
CA THR A 143 2.00 -6.22 -9.43
C THR A 143 1.58 -5.16 -10.46
N ILE A 144 0.29 -5.02 -10.71
CA ILE A 144 -0.24 -4.00 -11.64
C ILE A 144 0.06 -2.60 -11.13
N THR A 145 -0.27 -2.30 -9.87
CA THR A 145 -0.05 -0.97 -9.30
C THR A 145 1.43 -0.60 -9.19
N SER A 146 2.31 -1.54 -8.85
CA SER A 146 3.75 -1.30 -8.81
C SER A 146 4.33 -1.07 -10.21
N GLY A 147 3.84 -1.80 -11.22
CA GLY A 147 4.21 -1.57 -12.63
C GLY A 147 3.79 -0.17 -13.11
N MET A 148 2.56 0.25 -12.81
CA MET A 148 2.07 1.59 -13.15
C MET A 148 2.92 2.68 -12.46
N ALA A 149 3.23 2.51 -11.17
CA ALA A 149 4.06 3.45 -10.43
C ALA A 149 5.47 3.57 -11.03
N ALA A 150 6.08 2.44 -11.41
CA ALA A 150 7.39 2.44 -12.06
C ALA A 150 7.35 3.11 -13.44
N GLY A 151 6.29 2.86 -14.20
CA GLY A 151 6.06 3.53 -15.50
C GLY A 151 5.92 5.04 -15.35
N SER A 152 5.12 5.50 -14.39
CA SER A 152 4.93 6.93 -14.08
C SER A 152 6.24 7.59 -13.64
N ILE A 153 7.00 6.97 -12.74
CA ILE A 153 8.29 7.51 -12.29
C ILE A 153 9.27 7.60 -13.46
N PHE A 154 9.32 6.58 -14.30
CA PHE A 154 10.24 6.55 -15.44
C PHE A 154 9.87 7.59 -16.50
N ALA A 155 8.60 7.74 -16.84
CA ALA A 155 8.11 8.80 -17.74
C ALA A 155 8.43 10.20 -17.17
N GLY A 156 8.25 10.40 -15.86
CA GLY A 156 8.57 11.64 -15.16
C GLY A 156 10.05 12.06 -15.26
N ILE A 157 11.00 11.11 -15.36
CA ILE A 157 12.42 11.41 -15.62
C ILE A 157 12.58 12.12 -16.98
N TYR A 158 11.78 11.74 -17.96
CA TYR A 158 11.77 12.34 -19.30
C TYR A 158 10.82 13.53 -19.42
N ARG A 159 10.16 13.93 -18.32
CA ARG A 159 9.15 15.01 -18.26
C ARG A 159 7.93 14.74 -19.14
N GLU A 160 7.56 13.48 -19.27
CA GLU A 160 6.39 13.03 -20.00
C GLU A 160 5.30 12.58 -19.02
N PRO A 161 4.01 12.79 -19.35
CA PRO A 161 2.91 12.20 -18.58
C PRO A 161 2.93 10.69 -18.71
N TYR A 162 2.40 10.00 -17.71
CA TYR A 162 2.27 8.55 -17.78
C TYR A 162 1.23 8.15 -18.86
N ASP A 163 1.68 7.47 -19.88
CA ASP A 163 0.83 6.78 -20.86
C ASP A 163 1.44 5.42 -21.18
N ILE A 164 0.65 4.36 -20.96
CA ILE A 164 1.10 2.99 -21.25
C ILE A 164 1.40 2.75 -22.75
N GLN A 165 0.93 3.63 -23.64
CA GLN A 165 1.26 3.57 -25.05
C GLN A 165 2.64 4.15 -25.37
N ASP A 166 3.15 5.02 -24.51
CA ASP A 166 4.45 5.64 -24.68
C ASP A 166 5.60 4.71 -24.36
N THR A 167 6.68 4.87 -25.10
CA THR A 167 7.87 4.01 -25.01
C THR A 167 8.53 4.09 -23.63
N HIS A 168 8.66 5.29 -23.05
CA HIS A 168 9.31 5.47 -21.75
C HIS A 168 8.49 4.86 -20.61
N SER A 169 7.17 5.04 -20.61
CA SER A 169 6.28 4.40 -19.65
C SER A 169 6.38 2.87 -19.71
N ARG A 170 6.38 2.29 -20.92
CA ARG A 170 6.56 0.84 -21.11
C ARG A 170 7.89 0.34 -20.60
N TRP A 171 8.98 1.06 -20.89
CA TRP A 171 10.29 0.68 -20.39
C TRP A 171 10.35 0.73 -18.86
N GLY A 172 9.75 1.72 -18.22
CA GLY A 172 9.65 1.79 -16.76
C GLY A 172 8.96 0.56 -16.16
N VAL A 173 7.81 0.18 -16.72
CA VAL A 173 7.09 -1.04 -16.31
C VAL A 173 7.93 -2.30 -16.54
N LEU A 174 8.47 -2.47 -17.74
CA LEU A 174 9.24 -3.67 -18.10
C LEU A 174 10.51 -3.83 -17.25
N LEU A 175 11.27 -2.75 -17.07
CA LEU A 175 12.49 -2.78 -16.27
C LEU A 175 12.21 -3.15 -14.82
N SER A 176 11.14 -2.59 -14.23
CA SER A 176 10.79 -2.90 -12.84
C SER A 176 10.35 -4.35 -12.68
N LEU A 177 9.53 -4.88 -13.59
CA LEU A 177 9.06 -6.27 -13.54
C LEU A 177 10.19 -7.27 -13.80
N ILE A 178 11.07 -6.99 -14.77
CA ILE A 178 12.24 -7.83 -15.04
C ILE A 178 13.19 -7.82 -13.84
N ALA A 179 13.47 -6.65 -13.25
CA ALA A 179 14.31 -6.55 -12.07
C ALA A 179 13.71 -7.32 -10.89
N ALA A 180 12.40 -7.21 -10.65
CA ALA A 180 11.71 -7.98 -9.63
C ALA A 180 11.80 -9.49 -9.87
N LEU A 181 11.61 -9.93 -11.13
CA LEU A 181 11.76 -11.34 -11.50
C LEU A 181 13.17 -11.86 -11.24
N LEU A 182 14.20 -11.11 -11.61
CA LEU A 182 15.59 -11.49 -11.39
C LEU A 182 15.91 -11.56 -9.89
N ILE A 183 15.43 -10.62 -9.10
CA ILE A 183 15.64 -10.61 -7.64
C ILE A 183 14.99 -11.84 -7.00
N ILE A 184 13.75 -12.17 -7.36
CA ILE A 184 13.05 -13.30 -6.75
C ILE A 184 13.68 -14.64 -7.11
N MET A 185 14.34 -14.76 -8.26
CA MET A 185 15.08 -15.97 -8.64
C MET A 185 16.35 -16.18 -7.81
N VAL A 186 16.91 -15.11 -7.25
CA VAL A 186 18.13 -15.19 -6.42
C VAL A 186 17.79 -15.30 -4.94
N VAL A 187 16.63 -14.83 -4.52
CA VAL A 187 16.20 -14.84 -3.11
C VAL A 187 15.75 -16.24 -2.71
N SER A 188 16.46 -16.87 -1.78
CA SER A 188 16.19 -18.24 -1.31
C SER A 188 14.87 -18.35 -0.53
N ASN A 189 14.47 -17.30 0.19
CA ASN A 189 13.23 -17.26 0.94
C ASN A 189 12.42 -16.01 0.53
N PRO A 190 11.40 -16.16 -0.33
CA PRO A 190 10.59 -15.04 -0.82
C PRO A 190 9.84 -14.28 0.28
N PHE A 191 9.45 -14.97 1.38
CA PHE A 191 8.78 -14.34 2.51
C PHE A 191 9.70 -13.37 3.25
N MET A 192 10.93 -13.78 3.54
CA MET A 192 11.94 -12.90 4.14
C MET A 192 12.36 -11.77 3.19
N GLY A 193 12.47 -12.07 1.89
CA GLY A 193 12.71 -11.06 0.86
C GLY A 193 11.65 -9.97 0.87
N LEU A 194 10.38 -10.36 1.00
CA LEU A 194 9.26 -9.42 1.13
C LEU A 194 9.39 -8.55 2.40
N ILE A 195 9.66 -9.15 3.56
CA ILE A 195 9.82 -8.42 4.83
C ILE A 195 10.95 -7.38 4.72
N TYR A 196 12.13 -7.76 4.23
CA TYR A 196 13.25 -6.85 4.10
C TYR A 196 13.01 -5.74 3.06
N SER A 197 12.37 -6.05 1.93
CA SER A 197 12.02 -5.03 0.94
C SER A 197 11.08 -3.96 1.51
N GLN A 198 10.07 -4.36 2.26
CA GLN A 198 9.15 -3.43 2.91
C GLN A 198 9.81 -2.62 4.03
N MET A 199 10.74 -3.24 4.78
CA MET A 199 11.55 -2.52 5.77
C MET A 199 12.39 -1.41 5.12
N ILE A 200 13.00 -1.67 3.97
CA ILE A 200 13.75 -0.65 3.22
C ILE A 200 12.83 0.50 2.77
N LEU A 201 11.62 0.19 2.31
CA LEU A 201 10.63 1.21 1.94
C LEU A 201 10.24 2.08 3.14
N SER A 202 10.14 1.52 4.35
CA SER A 202 9.85 2.30 5.55
C SER A 202 10.96 3.30 5.91
N ILE A 203 12.22 2.95 5.65
CA ILE A 203 13.36 3.86 5.84
C ILE A 203 13.33 5.00 4.81
N GLN A 204 12.94 4.71 3.58
CA GLN A 204 12.82 5.70 2.51
C GLN A 204 11.65 6.68 2.73
N LEU A 205 10.58 6.25 3.39
CA LEU A 205 9.32 6.97 3.52
C LEU A 205 9.46 8.39 4.09
N PRO A 206 10.17 8.65 5.20
CA PRO A 206 10.34 9.99 5.75
C PRO A 206 11.01 10.95 4.76
N ILE A 207 12.01 10.47 4.01
CA ILE A 207 12.72 11.25 2.99
C ILE A 207 11.76 11.63 1.86
N THR A 208 10.96 10.67 1.39
CA THR A 208 9.99 10.90 0.32
C THR A 208 8.93 11.91 0.75
N ILE A 209 8.36 11.76 1.95
CA ILE A 209 7.35 12.70 2.46
C ILE A 209 7.95 14.10 2.61
N PHE A 210 9.14 14.21 3.18
CA PHE A 210 9.83 15.51 3.32
C PHE A 210 10.02 16.20 1.98
N LEU A 211 10.56 15.49 0.99
CA LEU A 211 10.77 16.03 -0.36
C LEU A 211 9.44 16.41 -1.03
N GLN A 212 8.42 15.59 -0.90
CA GLN A 212 7.10 15.87 -1.48
C GLN A 212 6.49 17.13 -0.85
N VAL A 213 6.49 17.25 0.47
CA VAL A 213 5.98 18.44 1.16
C VAL A 213 6.80 19.68 0.79
N TYR A 214 8.13 19.56 0.77
CA TYR A 214 9.01 20.66 0.37
C TYR A 214 8.74 21.14 -1.06
N LEU A 215 8.63 20.23 -2.02
CA LEU A 215 8.38 20.58 -3.42
C LEU A 215 6.97 21.16 -3.62
N THR A 216 5.96 20.55 -3.02
CA THR A 216 4.57 21.03 -3.15
C THR A 216 4.32 22.35 -2.41
N SER A 217 5.14 22.69 -1.42
CA SER A 217 5.08 23.98 -0.72
C SER A 217 5.89 25.09 -1.41
N SER A 218 6.63 24.78 -2.47
CA SER A 218 7.48 25.74 -3.17
C SER A 218 6.70 26.51 -4.22
N GLU A 219 6.68 27.84 -4.16
CA GLU A 219 6.06 28.71 -5.17
C GLU A 219 6.64 28.54 -6.58
N LYS A 220 7.86 28.01 -6.68
CA LYS A 220 8.50 27.75 -7.98
C LYS A 220 7.97 26.50 -8.68
N VAL A 221 7.39 25.58 -7.93
CA VAL A 221 6.89 24.30 -8.42
C VAL A 221 5.36 24.33 -8.51
N THR A 222 4.71 24.94 -7.52
CA THR A 222 3.27 25.05 -7.43
C THR A 222 2.85 26.52 -7.56
N VAL A 223 2.08 26.83 -8.59
CA VAL A 223 1.67 28.20 -8.89
C VAL A 223 0.53 28.62 -7.97
N SER A 224 0.65 29.82 -7.37
CA SER A 224 -0.37 30.67 -6.72
C SER A 224 -1.12 30.18 -5.46
N TYR A 225 -1.14 28.93 -5.07
CA TYR A 225 -1.85 28.47 -3.88
C TYR A 225 -0.99 27.48 -3.07
N THR A 226 0.08 28.01 -2.49
CA THR A 226 1.10 27.26 -1.75
C THR A 226 0.82 27.11 -0.27
N HIS A 227 -0.40 26.91 0.12
CA HIS A 227 -0.68 26.55 1.50
C HIS A 227 -1.07 25.09 1.54
N LEU A 228 -0.26 24.20 2.10
CA LEU A 228 -0.56 22.84 2.57
C LEU A 228 -1.80 22.11 1.94
N THR A 229 -2.35 22.67 0.91
CA THR A 229 -3.45 22.20 0.09
C THR A 229 -2.92 21.86 -1.28
N LEU A 230 -3.51 20.87 -1.90
CA LEU A 230 -3.21 20.39 -3.25
C LEU A 230 -2.87 21.55 -4.21
N PRO A 231 -1.83 21.41 -5.04
CA PRO A 231 -1.51 22.39 -6.03
C PRO A 231 -2.71 22.58 -6.96
N THR A 232 -3.37 23.70 -6.83
CA THR A 232 -4.31 24.13 -7.85
C THR A 232 -3.48 24.61 -9.01
N ASN A 233 -3.37 23.77 -9.99
CA ASN A 233 -2.62 24.04 -11.18
C ASN A 233 -3.26 25.25 -11.87
N SER A 234 -2.52 26.31 -11.92
CA SER A 234 -2.88 27.49 -12.62
C SER A 234 -2.21 27.48 -13.98
N ARG A 235 -2.97 27.66 -14.95
CA ARG A 235 -2.63 28.42 -16.16
C ARG A 235 -1.20 28.24 -16.74
N VAL A 236 -1.09 27.44 -17.72
CA VAL A 236 -0.43 27.85 -18.96
C VAL A 236 -1.43 27.68 -20.06
#